data_369d3312a673bb69a043e43b5ea393de
#
_entry.id   369d3312a673bb69a043e43b5ea393de
#
_cell.length_a   1.000
_cell.length_b   1.000
_cell.length_c   1.000
_cell.angle_alpha   90.00
_cell.angle_beta   90.00
_cell.angle_gamma   90.00
#
_symmetry.space_group_name_H-M   'P 1'
#
loop_
_entity.id
_entity.type
_entity.pdbx_description
1 polymer ?
#
loop_
_entity_poly.entity_id
_entity_poly.type
_entity_poly.pdbx_seq_one_letter_code
_entity_poly.pdbx_strand_id
1 'polypeptide(L)'
;MRKEFEELKQSGQLPSPAGVGIRILTLTQEEECSLDELVATLQVDPALTGRILKLAASAQAASAMPVASLKEAAMRLGLRTVTSVALGFSVISDDRPESCPNFDYELYWSASLACGLASQELSQRLGLATPAEAFTCALLSRIGQLALASCHPVEFSELLE
;
A
#
# COMPACT_ATOMS: atom_id res chain seq x y z
N MET A 1 -6.46 10.26 -19.88
CA MET A 1 -6.45 8.90 -19.31
C MET A 1 -5.05 8.26 -19.22
N ARG A 2 -4.37 7.94 -20.34
CA ARG A 2 -3.05 7.27 -20.29
C ARG A 2 -1.93 8.16 -19.70
N LYS A 3 -1.97 9.46 -19.98
CA LYS A 3 -0.99 10.46 -19.52
C LYS A 3 -1.14 10.75 -18.02
N GLU A 4 -2.35 10.93 -17.55
CA GLU A 4 -2.70 11.15 -16.14
C GLU A 4 -2.36 9.94 -15.28
N PHE A 5 -2.59 8.72 -15.79
CA PHE A 5 -2.19 7.49 -15.11
C PHE A 5 -0.66 7.35 -14.99
N GLU A 6 0.10 7.77 -16.01
CA GLU A 6 1.57 7.79 -15.92
C GLU A 6 2.06 8.89 -14.95
N GLU A 7 1.38 10.03 -14.88
CA GLU A 7 1.65 11.08 -13.91
C GLU A 7 1.38 10.61 -12.47
N LEU A 8 0.24 9.97 -12.21
CA LEU A 8 -0.06 9.34 -10.92
C LEU A 8 0.97 8.29 -10.53
N LYS A 9 1.38 7.46 -11.50
CA LYS A 9 2.40 6.44 -11.30
C LYS A 9 3.78 7.03 -10.97
N GLN A 10 4.07 8.23 -11.47
CA GLN A 10 5.31 8.96 -11.18
C GLN A 10 5.23 9.75 -9.87
N SER A 11 4.11 10.44 -9.62
CA SER A 11 3.92 11.25 -8.41
C SER A 11 3.75 10.41 -7.14
N GLY A 12 3.23 9.19 -7.28
CA GLY A 12 2.97 8.31 -6.14
C GLY A 12 1.89 8.82 -5.17
N GLN A 13 0.96 9.65 -5.64
CA GLN A 13 -0.04 10.37 -4.81
C GLN A 13 -1.31 9.56 -4.52
N LEU A 14 -1.23 8.25 -4.35
CA LEU A 14 -2.39 7.48 -3.87
C LEU A 14 -2.66 7.77 -2.39
N PRO A 15 -3.95 7.92 -2.02
CA PRO A 15 -4.34 8.13 -0.64
C PRO A 15 -3.97 6.97 0.29
N SER A 16 -3.55 7.32 1.50
CA SER A 16 -3.27 6.39 2.60
C SER A 16 -4.29 6.56 3.73
N PRO A 17 -4.58 5.51 4.53
CA PRO A 17 -5.42 5.64 5.71
C PRO A 17 -4.86 6.65 6.70
N ALA A 18 -5.75 7.41 7.38
CA ALA A 18 -5.33 8.35 8.40
C ALA A 18 -4.58 7.65 9.56
N GLY A 19 -3.53 8.29 10.08
CA GLY A 19 -2.79 7.82 11.25
C GLY A 19 -1.70 6.79 11.00
N VAL A 20 -1.57 6.21 9.82
CA VAL A 20 -0.49 5.25 9.51
C VAL A 20 0.88 5.92 9.65
N GLY A 21 1.04 7.15 9.17
CA GLY A 21 2.27 7.93 9.33
C GLY A 21 2.64 8.17 10.78
N ILE A 22 1.67 8.52 11.63
CA ILE A 22 1.88 8.72 13.07
C ILE A 22 2.31 7.41 13.74
N ARG A 23 1.68 6.30 13.36
CA ARG A 23 2.04 4.99 13.91
C ARG A 23 3.46 4.57 13.53
N ILE A 24 3.87 4.83 12.29
CA ILE A 24 5.24 4.58 11.82
C ILE A 24 6.24 5.44 12.61
N LEU A 25 5.92 6.74 12.82
CA LEU A 25 6.76 7.63 13.64
C LEU A 25 6.93 7.10 15.08
N THR A 26 5.83 6.65 15.70
CA THR A 26 5.88 6.09 17.05
C THR A 26 6.77 4.85 17.09
N LEU A 27 6.60 3.91 16.16
CA LEU A 27 7.42 2.70 16.07
C LEU A 27 8.91 3.00 15.89
N THR A 28 9.24 4.06 15.16
CA THR A 28 10.66 4.42 14.93
C THR A 28 11.35 5.08 16.12
N GLN A 29 10.57 5.54 17.11
CA GLN A 29 11.08 6.08 18.36
C GLN A 29 11.27 5.01 19.44
N GLU A 30 10.72 3.82 19.25
CA GLU A 30 10.92 2.68 20.13
C GLU A 30 12.32 2.08 19.90
N GLU A 31 13.07 1.80 20.97
CA GLU A 31 14.46 1.31 20.89
C GLU A 31 14.57 -0.08 20.20
N GLU A 32 13.48 -0.85 20.19
CA GLU A 32 13.40 -2.22 19.65
C GLU A 32 12.28 -2.37 18.61
N CYS A 33 12.15 -1.48 17.63
CA CYS A 33 11.20 -1.67 16.53
C CYS A 33 11.56 -2.91 15.71
N SER A 34 10.70 -3.91 15.74
CA SER A 34 10.87 -5.13 14.94
C SER A 34 10.41 -4.93 13.50
N LEU A 35 11.05 -5.68 12.58
CA LEU A 35 10.63 -5.67 11.17
C LEU A 35 9.17 -6.14 11.02
N ASP A 36 8.74 -7.12 11.83
CA ASP A 36 7.38 -7.67 11.75
C ASP A 36 6.33 -6.64 12.21
N GLU A 37 6.61 -5.83 13.23
CA GLU A 37 5.72 -4.73 13.67
C GLU A 37 5.61 -3.63 12.62
N LEU A 38 6.71 -3.25 11.99
CA LEU A 38 6.69 -2.30 10.89
C LEU A 38 5.88 -2.83 9.71
N VAL A 39 6.11 -4.07 9.30
CA VAL A 39 5.36 -4.73 8.22
C VAL A 39 3.87 -4.79 8.55
N ALA A 40 3.49 -5.17 9.76
CA ALA A 40 2.09 -5.21 10.19
C ALA A 40 1.43 -3.81 10.12
N THR A 41 2.16 -2.77 10.50
CA THR A 41 1.67 -1.38 10.40
C THR A 41 1.49 -0.92 8.95
N LEU A 42 2.42 -1.30 8.07
CA LEU A 42 2.37 -0.91 6.66
C LEU A 42 1.33 -1.69 5.85
N GLN A 43 1.04 -2.93 6.23
CA GLN A 43 0.08 -3.81 5.54
C GLN A 43 -1.37 -3.29 5.55
N VAL A 44 -1.73 -2.40 6.46
CA VAL A 44 -3.07 -1.80 6.49
C VAL A 44 -3.27 -0.77 5.39
N ASP A 45 -2.19 -0.35 4.72
CA ASP A 45 -2.20 0.67 3.67
C ASP A 45 -1.81 0.07 2.31
N PRO A 46 -2.79 -0.15 1.40
CA PRO A 46 -2.52 -0.66 0.06
C PRO A 46 -1.61 0.26 -0.77
N ALA A 47 -1.74 1.58 -0.58
CA ALA A 47 -0.94 2.56 -1.33
C ALA A 47 0.54 2.48 -0.93
N LEU A 48 0.84 2.48 0.38
CA LEU A 48 2.21 2.31 0.88
C LEU A 48 2.78 0.93 0.53
N THR A 49 1.99 -0.13 0.67
CA THR A 49 2.39 -1.49 0.29
C THR A 49 2.82 -1.54 -1.18
N GLY A 50 1.99 -1.01 -2.09
CA GLY A 50 2.32 -0.98 -3.52
C GLY A 50 3.59 -0.17 -3.83
N ARG A 51 3.79 0.96 -3.16
CA ARG A 51 4.99 1.82 -3.32
C ARG A 51 6.26 1.12 -2.85
N ILE A 52 6.23 0.47 -1.68
CA ILE A 52 7.39 -0.25 -1.13
C ILE A 52 7.75 -1.43 -2.02
N LEU A 53 6.77 -2.19 -2.53
CA LEU A 53 7.00 -3.27 -3.49
C LEU A 53 7.63 -2.75 -4.79
N LYS A 54 7.12 -1.63 -5.33
CA LYS A 54 7.68 -0.99 -6.53
C LYS A 54 9.13 -0.55 -6.32
N LEU A 55 9.43 0.04 -5.15
CA LEU A 55 10.79 0.46 -4.80
C LEU A 55 11.72 -0.75 -4.69
N ALA A 56 11.29 -1.81 -3.99
CA ALA A 56 12.07 -3.04 -3.86
C ALA A 56 12.35 -3.70 -5.23
N ALA A 57 11.37 -3.70 -6.12
CA ALA A 57 11.53 -4.19 -7.49
C ALA A 57 12.50 -3.33 -8.31
N SER A 58 12.46 -1.99 -8.14
CA SER A 58 13.33 -1.06 -8.86
C SER A 58 14.79 -1.13 -8.38
N ALA A 59 15.02 -1.35 -7.09
CA ALA A 59 16.36 -1.53 -6.52
C ALA A 59 17.04 -2.82 -6.99
N GLN A 60 16.32 -3.70 -7.65
CA GLN A 60 16.73 -5.05 -8.01
C GLN A 60 17.01 -5.28 -9.50
N ALA A 61 17.38 -4.30 -10.26
CA ALA A 61 17.73 -4.48 -11.69
C ALA A 61 18.78 -5.61 -11.96
N ALA A 62 19.35 -6.21 -10.91
CA ALA A 62 20.37 -7.26 -10.98
C ALA A 62 19.97 -8.61 -10.35
N SER A 63 18.78 -8.77 -9.73
CA SER A 63 18.38 -10.02 -9.04
C SER A 63 17.26 -10.75 -9.79
N ALA A 64 17.40 -12.06 -9.91
CA ALA A 64 16.50 -12.92 -10.70
C ALA A 64 15.14 -13.23 -10.07
N MET A 65 14.89 -12.90 -8.78
CA MET A 65 13.64 -13.26 -8.10
C MET A 65 12.77 -12.04 -7.84
N PRO A 66 11.51 -12.02 -8.33
CA PRO A 66 10.58 -10.93 -8.08
C PRO A 66 10.21 -10.85 -6.59
N VAL A 67 9.98 -9.64 -6.09
CA VAL A 67 9.48 -9.40 -4.73
C VAL A 67 7.96 -9.50 -4.74
N ALA A 68 7.40 -10.46 -4.03
CA ALA A 68 5.97 -10.75 -4.06
C ALA A 68 5.25 -10.42 -2.73
N SER A 69 5.99 -10.08 -1.66
CA SER A 69 5.41 -9.71 -0.37
C SER A 69 6.09 -8.50 0.25
N LEU A 70 5.32 -7.77 1.10
CA LEU A 70 5.85 -6.61 1.83
C LEU A 70 6.98 -7.01 2.81
N LYS A 71 6.87 -8.17 3.44
CA LYS A 71 7.92 -8.69 4.33
C LYS A 71 9.23 -8.91 3.58
N GLU A 72 9.15 -9.50 2.40
CA GLU A 72 10.32 -9.72 1.54
C GLU A 72 10.92 -8.39 1.06
N ALA A 73 10.07 -7.44 0.64
CA ALA A 73 10.51 -6.09 0.28
C ALA A 73 11.24 -5.41 1.45
N ALA A 74 10.68 -5.49 2.65
CA ALA A 74 11.26 -4.89 3.85
C ALA A 74 12.59 -5.54 4.25
N MET A 75 12.72 -6.86 4.14
CA MET A 75 13.99 -7.55 4.37
C MET A 75 15.08 -7.12 3.38
N ARG A 76 14.71 -6.87 2.11
CA ARG A 76 15.67 -6.47 1.07
C ARG A 76 16.09 -5.01 1.15
N LEU A 77 15.15 -4.11 1.40
CA LEU A 77 15.42 -2.67 1.51
C LEU A 77 16.04 -2.28 2.86
N GLY A 78 15.80 -3.09 3.87
CA GLY A 78 16.16 -2.80 5.26
C GLY A 78 15.18 -1.87 5.96
N LEU A 79 15.07 -2.02 7.28
CA LEU A 79 14.14 -1.30 8.16
C LEU A 79 14.21 0.22 7.95
N ARG A 80 15.40 0.79 7.96
CA ARG A 80 15.61 2.25 7.83
C ARG A 80 15.08 2.80 6.51
N THR A 81 15.34 2.12 5.40
CA THR A 81 14.88 2.55 4.07
C THR A 81 13.36 2.51 3.99
N VAL A 82 12.75 1.40 4.44
CA VAL A 82 11.29 1.25 4.43
C VAL A 82 10.61 2.31 5.28
N THR A 83 11.14 2.57 6.48
CA THR A 83 10.63 3.62 7.37
C THR A 83 10.74 5.00 6.75
N SER A 84 11.90 5.37 6.19
CA SER A 84 12.10 6.69 5.58
C SER A 84 11.16 6.91 4.39
N VAL A 85 10.97 5.88 3.56
CA VAL A 85 10.06 5.91 2.42
C VAL A 85 8.61 6.04 2.89
N ALA A 86 8.21 5.26 3.88
CA ALA A 86 6.85 5.28 4.40
C ALA A 86 6.50 6.63 5.04
N LEU A 87 7.41 7.22 5.82
CA LEU A 87 7.25 8.55 6.39
C LEU A 87 7.17 9.64 5.31
N GLY A 88 8.07 9.59 4.33
CA GLY A 88 8.05 10.54 3.22
C GLY A 88 6.72 10.55 2.47
N PHE A 89 6.15 9.38 2.22
CA PHE A 89 4.83 9.27 1.56
C PHE A 89 3.66 9.65 2.46
N SER A 90 3.73 9.40 3.76
CA SER A 90 2.67 9.80 4.70
C SER A 90 2.54 11.33 4.80
N VAL A 91 3.64 12.06 4.79
CA VAL A 91 3.64 13.53 4.80
C VAL A 91 3.01 14.11 3.52
N ILE A 92 3.28 13.50 2.35
CA ILE A 92 2.74 13.95 1.07
C ILE A 92 1.23 13.66 0.96
N SER A 93 0.73 12.62 1.63
CA SER A 93 -0.66 12.18 1.54
C SER A 93 -1.64 13.06 2.32
N ASP A 94 -1.16 13.87 3.27
CA ASP A 94 -2.00 14.77 4.09
C ASP A 94 -2.44 16.05 3.33
N ASP A 95 -1.78 16.38 2.21
CA ASP A 95 -2.02 17.62 1.46
C ASP A 95 -2.90 17.33 0.24
N ARG A 96 -4.21 17.07 0.45
CA ARG A 96 -5.16 16.73 -0.63
C ARG A 96 -6.09 17.87 -0.96
N PRO A 97 -6.05 18.41 -2.21
CA PRO A 97 -6.99 19.46 -2.64
C PRO A 97 -8.39 18.93 -2.97
N GLU A 98 -8.57 17.70 -3.45
CA GLU A 98 -9.88 17.18 -3.88
C GLU A 98 -10.06 15.70 -3.52
N SER A 99 -11.02 15.40 -2.63
CA SER A 99 -11.51 14.05 -2.39
C SER A 99 -12.64 13.71 -3.36
N CYS A 100 -12.73 12.46 -3.81
CA CYS A 100 -13.89 11.99 -4.57
C CYS A 100 -15.10 11.89 -3.61
N PRO A 101 -16.17 12.70 -3.78
CA PRO A 101 -17.21 12.85 -2.76
C PRO A 101 -17.97 11.56 -2.44
N ASN A 102 -18.26 10.73 -3.46
CA ASN A 102 -19.05 9.50 -3.30
C ASN A 102 -18.16 8.26 -3.11
N PHE A 103 -16.84 8.42 -2.98
CA PHE A 103 -15.93 7.32 -2.73
C PHE A 103 -15.66 7.18 -1.23
N ASP A 104 -16.16 6.09 -0.64
CA ASP A 104 -15.93 5.77 0.76
C ASP A 104 -14.53 5.16 0.95
N TYR A 105 -13.59 6.02 1.33
CA TYR A 105 -12.19 5.62 1.57
C TYR A 105 -12.05 4.65 2.73
N GLU A 106 -12.82 4.82 3.82
CA GLU A 106 -12.75 3.94 4.99
C GLU A 106 -13.25 2.54 4.65
N LEU A 107 -14.37 2.45 3.93
CA LEU A 107 -14.89 1.18 3.44
C LEU A 107 -13.91 0.52 2.46
N TYR A 108 -13.29 1.30 1.57
CA TYR A 108 -12.27 0.79 0.65
C TYR A 108 -11.09 0.16 1.38
N TRP A 109 -10.51 0.85 2.37
CA TRP A 109 -9.37 0.32 3.13
C TRP A 109 -9.74 -0.89 3.96
N SER A 110 -10.87 -0.83 4.66
CA SER A 110 -11.39 -1.94 5.48
C SER A 110 -11.65 -3.18 4.63
N ALA A 111 -12.30 -3.02 3.48
CA ALA A 111 -12.58 -4.11 2.55
C ALA A 111 -11.29 -4.69 1.94
N SER A 112 -10.32 -3.85 1.57
CA SER A 112 -9.02 -4.30 1.03
C SER A 112 -8.25 -5.13 2.06
N LEU A 113 -8.21 -4.68 3.31
CA LEU A 113 -7.59 -5.40 4.41
C LEU A 113 -8.30 -6.73 4.70
N ALA A 114 -9.63 -6.72 4.76
CA ALA A 114 -10.42 -7.92 4.98
C ALA A 114 -10.20 -8.97 3.87
N CYS A 115 -10.15 -8.55 2.60
CA CYS A 115 -9.81 -9.42 1.48
C CYS A 115 -8.40 -9.99 1.61
N GLY A 116 -7.41 -9.18 2.03
CA GLY A 116 -6.05 -9.62 2.29
C GLY A 116 -5.99 -10.72 3.35
N LEU A 117 -6.58 -10.47 4.52
CA LEU A 117 -6.61 -11.43 5.63
C LEU A 117 -7.35 -12.72 5.26
N ALA A 118 -8.50 -12.63 4.59
CA ALA A 118 -9.24 -13.80 4.15
C ALA A 118 -8.43 -14.63 3.14
N SER A 119 -7.76 -14.00 2.19
CA SER A 119 -6.92 -14.67 1.21
C SER A 119 -5.71 -15.35 1.84
N GLN A 120 -5.10 -14.71 2.83
CA GLN A 120 -4.00 -15.28 3.62
C GLN A 120 -4.43 -16.56 4.34
N GLU A 121 -5.54 -16.50 5.05
CA GLU A 121 -6.09 -17.64 5.80
C GLU A 121 -6.48 -18.79 4.86
N LEU A 122 -7.16 -18.50 3.75
CA LEU A 122 -7.52 -19.51 2.75
C LEU A 122 -6.27 -20.16 2.12
N SER A 123 -5.26 -19.36 1.78
CA SER A 123 -4.01 -19.85 1.22
C SER A 123 -3.28 -20.78 2.21
N GLN A 124 -3.28 -20.40 3.49
CA GLN A 124 -2.68 -21.24 4.55
C GLN A 124 -3.38 -22.58 4.69
N ARG A 125 -4.72 -22.60 4.63
CA ARG A 125 -5.51 -23.85 4.76
C ARG A 125 -5.44 -24.73 3.52
N LEU A 126 -5.41 -24.14 2.34
CA LEU A 126 -5.49 -24.87 1.07
C LEU A 126 -4.12 -25.21 0.46
N GLY A 127 -3.06 -24.55 0.92
CA GLY A 127 -1.70 -24.75 0.40
C GLY A 127 -1.51 -24.35 -1.07
N LEU A 128 -2.31 -23.40 -1.57
CA LEU A 128 -2.33 -23.01 -3.00
C LEU A 128 -1.27 -21.98 -3.37
N ALA A 129 -0.86 -21.15 -2.41
CA ALA A 129 0.12 -20.09 -2.61
C ALA A 129 0.80 -19.76 -1.26
N THR A 130 1.86 -18.95 -1.30
CA THR A 130 2.44 -18.41 -0.08
C THR A 130 1.45 -17.47 0.60
N PRO A 131 1.09 -17.65 1.88
CA PRO A 131 0.09 -16.82 2.55
C PRO A 131 0.35 -15.30 2.47
N ALA A 132 1.63 -14.89 2.59
CA ALA A 132 2.02 -13.48 2.48
C ALA A 132 1.82 -12.91 1.06
N GLU A 133 2.03 -13.71 0.02
CA GLU A 133 1.77 -13.32 -1.37
C GLU A 133 0.27 -13.22 -1.62
N ALA A 134 -0.51 -14.20 -1.15
CA ALA A 134 -1.96 -14.20 -1.26
C ALA A 134 -2.57 -12.96 -0.59
N PHE A 135 -2.08 -12.61 0.61
CA PHE A 135 -2.44 -11.37 1.29
C PHE A 135 -2.17 -10.15 0.42
N THR A 136 -0.93 -10.02 -0.07
CA THR A 136 -0.49 -8.86 -0.86
C THR A 136 -1.29 -8.70 -2.16
N CYS A 137 -1.50 -9.80 -2.88
CA CYS A 137 -2.31 -9.80 -4.11
C CYS A 137 -3.75 -9.36 -3.86
N ALA A 138 -4.38 -9.89 -2.81
CA ALA A 138 -5.75 -9.54 -2.47
C ALA A 138 -5.88 -8.09 -1.97
N LEU A 139 -4.95 -7.63 -1.12
CA LEU A 139 -4.90 -6.25 -0.65
C LEU A 139 -4.84 -5.25 -1.82
N LEU A 140 -4.03 -5.55 -2.84
CA LEU A 140 -3.82 -4.67 -3.98
C LEU A 140 -4.83 -4.89 -5.12
N SER A 141 -5.70 -5.89 -5.05
CA SER A 141 -6.61 -6.26 -6.14
C SER A 141 -7.52 -5.11 -6.60
N ARG A 142 -7.85 -4.20 -5.71
CA ARG A 142 -8.75 -3.05 -5.95
C ARG A 142 -8.03 -1.70 -6.05
N ILE A 143 -6.70 -1.68 -6.12
CA ILE A 143 -5.90 -0.42 -6.13
C ILE A 143 -6.30 0.53 -7.27
N GLY A 144 -6.85 0.00 -8.37
CA GLY A 144 -7.37 0.78 -9.48
C GLY A 144 -8.54 1.70 -9.11
N GLN A 145 -9.39 1.31 -8.16
CA GLN A 145 -10.49 2.16 -7.68
C GLN A 145 -9.93 3.40 -6.95
N LEU A 146 -8.90 3.20 -6.11
CA LEU A 146 -8.23 4.29 -5.43
C LEU A 146 -7.53 5.23 -6.42
N ALA A 147 -6.96 4.67 -7.49
CA ALA A 147 -6.35 5.44 -8.57
C ALA A 147 -7.39 6.28 -9.33
N LEU A 148 -8.56 5.73 -9.64
CA LEU A 148 -9.67 6.46 -10.29
C LEU A 148 -10.19 7.57 -9.39
N ALA A 149 -10.42 7.31 -8.11
CA ALA A 149 -10.85 8.31 -7.14
C ALA A 149 -9.85 9.48 -7.00
N SER A 150 -8.56 9.22 -7.26
CA SER A 150 -7.50 10.24 -7.18
C SER A 150 -7.30 11.01 -8.50
N CYS A 151 -7.40 10.34 -9.66
CA CYS A 151 -7.15 10.95 -10.97
C CYS A 151 -8.39 11.62 -11.57
N HIS A 152 -9.57 11.06 -11.29
CA HIS A 152 -10.84 11.42 -11.89
C HIS A 152 -11.94 11.53 -10.81
N PRO A 153 -11.77 12.39 -9.78
CA PRO A 153 -12.65 12.41 -8.62
C PRO A 153 -14.10 12.77 -8.98
N VAL A 154 -14.31 13.66 -9.93
CA VAL A 154 -15.66 14.11 -10.34
C VAL A 154 -16.36 13.02 -11.14
N GLU A 155 -15.73 12.56 -12.22
CA GLU A 155 -16.28 11.55 -13.12
C GLU A 155 -16.48 10.20 -12.39
N PHE A 156 -15.56 9.86 -11.50
CA PHE A 156 -15.69 8.63 -10.74
C PHE A 156 -16.77 8.73 -9.66
N SER A 157 -16.96 9.92 -9.06
CA SER A 157 -18.05 10.18 -8.13
C SER A 157 -19.43 10.01 -8.78
N GLU A 158 -19.60 10.53 -10.02
CA GLU A 158 -20.84 10.38 -10.80
C GLU A 158 -21.18 8.91 -11.14
N LEU A 159 -20.16 8.06 -11.28
CA LEU A 159 -20.37 6.64 -11.55
C LEU A 159 -20.74 5.82 -10.30
N LEU A 160 -20.55 6.41 -9.11
CA LEU A 160 -20.85 5.75 -7.83
C LEU A 160 -22.25 6.11 -7.29
N GLU A 161 -22.96 7.06 -7.93
CA GLU A 161 -24.36 7.38 -7.65
C GLU A 161 -25.29 6.28 -8.18
#